data_d384ad24cf1d5cb3af0086229e8e1bc0
#
_entry.id   d384ad24cf1d5cb3af0086229e8e1bc0
#
_cell.length_a   1.000
_cell.length_b   1.000
_cell.length_c   1.000
_cell.angle_alpha   90.00
_cell.angle_beta   90.00
_cell.angle_gamma   90.00
#
_symmetry.space_group_name_H-M   'P 1'
#
loop_
_entity.id
_entity.type
_entity.pdbx_description
1 polymer ?
#
loop_
_entity_poly.entity_id
_entity_poly.type
_entity_poly.pdbx_seq_one_letter_code
_entity_poly.pdbx_strand_id
1 'polypeptide(L)'
;MKKAIILLVIMVFGFSCKEKEQKVVEPSNKELAFSKLKKAKLSSGTLNRIESLPSRYIKPRPVDVWLPENYTKDKKYAVLYMHDGQMLFDSTTTWNKQEWKVDEWASKLMAEGKTKDFIVVAIHNISEIRWNDLFPQKTIDYLEKGASIKSLSNEKIEDVKSKLNGDNYLKFMVEELKPIIDASFSTLSNKKNTFVLGSSMGGLMSMYAICEYPEVFSGAACISTHWPGASPNEPNPLPDGIFKYMETNLPDAKTHHLYFDYGNKTLDAHYPKYASRVDSILAVNGYDNSNSKNLMFEGTDHSENSWNQRLDIPLTFLLGRNNE
;
A
#
# COMPACT_ATOMS: atom_id res chain seq x y z
N MET A 1 18.04 -4.33 92.92
CA MET A 1 17.09 -4.09 91.87
C MET A 1 17.86 -4.10 90.51
N LYS A 2 17.83 -5.21 89.80
CA LYS A 2 18.53 -5.40 88.51
C LYS A 2 17.51 -5.23 87.44
N LYS A 3 17.69 -4.20 86.53
CA LYS A 3 16.87 -3.98 85.37
C LYS A 3 17.39 -4.85 84.22
N ALA A 4 16.56 -5.78 83.73
CA ALA A 4 16.84 -6.56 82.55
C ALA A 4 16.45 -5.74 81.27
N ILE A 5 17.41 -5.61 80.40
CA ILE A 5 17.19 -5.02 79.09
C ILE A 5 16.89 -6.15 78.07
N ILE A 6 15.69 -6.22 77.55
CA ILE A 6 15.30 -7.17 76.50
C ILE A 6 15.68 -6.48 75.12
N LEU A 7 16.61 -7.15 74.45
CA LEU A 7 17.04 -6.77 73.11
C LEU A 7 16.11 -7.47 72.10
N LEU A 8 15.29 -6.68 71.42
CA LEU A 8 14.38 -7.14 70.32
C LEU A 8 15.17 -7.21 69.01
N VAL A 9 15.49 -8.39 68.53
CA VAL A 9 16.12 -8.61 67.24
C VAL A 9 15.01 -8.67 66.17
N ILE A 10 14.92 -7.64 65.35
CA ILE A 10 14.02 -7.63 64.19
C ILE A 10 14.76 -8.30 63.01
N MET A 11 14.34 -9.55 62.67
CA MET A 11 14.75 -10.18 61.40
C MET A 11 13.99 -9.56 60.25
N VAL A 12 14.70 -8.79 59.43
CA VAL A 12 14.18 -8.30 58.13
C VAL A 12 14.40 -9.41 57.11
N PHE A 13 13.32 -10.09 56.73
CA PHE A 13 13.33 -10.98 55.56
C PHE A 13 13.30 -10.12 54.29
N GLY A 14 14.45 -9.96 53.65
CA GLY A 14 14.55 -9.39 52.35
C GLY A 14 13.99 -10.36 51.29
N PHE A 15 12.78 -10.10 50.78
CA PHE A 15 12.30 -10.73 49.56
C PHE A 15 13.05 -10.12 48.39
N SER A 16 14.07 -10.83 47.90
CA SER A 16 14.72 -10.52 46.61
C SER A 16 13.81 -11.01 45.50
N CYS A 17 13.00 -10.09 44.93
CA CYS A 17 12.39 -10.32 43.63
C CYS A 17 13.52 -10.32 42.58
N LYS A 18 13.88 -11.50 42.07
CA LYS A 18 14.62 -11.60 40.81
C LYS A 18 13.70 -11.16 39.70
N GLU A 19 13.84 -9.92 39.24
CA GLU A 19 13.38 -9.52 37.92
C GLU A 19 14.04 -10.46 36.90
N LYS A 20 13.20 -11.20 36.17
CA LYS A 20 13.65 -11.91 35.00
C LYS A 20 13.98 -10.83 33.98
N GLU A 21 15.25 -10.55 33.77
CA GLU A 21 15.72 -9.86 32.56
C GLU A 21 15.13 -10.60 31.34
N GLN A 22 14.14 -10.00 30.70
CA GLN A 22 13.78 -10.38 29.34
C GLN A 22 15.02 -10.09 28.51
N LYS A 23 15.73 -11.17 28.12
CA LYS A 23 16.71 -11.09 27.05
C LYS A 23 16.02 -10.47 25.85
N VAL A 24 16.31 -9.21 25.58
CA VAL A 24 16.08 -8.62 24.29
C VAL A 24 16.91 -9.47 23.33
N VAL A 25 16.25 -10.33 22.57
CA VAL A 25 16.87 -11.06 21.47
C VAL A 25 17.16 -9.98 20.44
N GLU A 26 18.39 -9.47 20.42
CA GLU A 26 18.87 -8.70 19.29
C GLU A 26 18.61 -9.53 18.03
N PRO A 27 17.95 -8.96 17.01
CA PRO A 27 17.75 -9.68 15.77
C PRO A 27 19.11 -10.10 15.26
N SER A 28 19.31 -11.40 15.06
CA SER A 28 20.52 -11.95 14.48
C SER A 28 20.77 -11.14 13.20
N ASN A 29 21.97 -10.62 13.03
CA ASN A 29 22.49 -9.93 11.85
C ASN A 29 22.53 -10.89 10.65
N LYS A 30 21.40 -11.50 10.28
CA LYS A 30 21.19 -12.07 8.98
C LYS A 30 20.99 -10.87 8.05
N GLU A 31 22.02 -10.57 7.28
CA GLU A 31 21.99 -9.56 6.23
C GLU A 31 20.68 -9.70 5.47
N LEU A 32 19.80 -8.66 5.56
CA LEU A 32 18.53 -8.61 4.85
C LEU A 32 18.84 -8.53 3.36
N ALA A 33 18.94 -9.67 2.70
CA ALA A 33 19.29 -9.76 1.29
C ALA A 33 18.10 -10.26 0.46
N PHE A 34 17.84 -9.55 -0.63
CA PHE A 34 16.96 -10.04 -1.68
C PHE A 34 17.60 -11.26 -2.36
N SER A 35 16.85 -12.34 -2.49
CA SER A 35 17.25 -13.54 -3.19
C SER A 35 16.40 -13.79 -4.43
N LYS A 36 17.02 -14.23 -5.55
CA LYS A 36 16.30 -14.54 -6.79
C LYS A 36 15.30 -15.67 -6.57
N LEU A 37 14.02 -15.43 -6.88
CA LEU A 37 12.95 -16.42 -6.78
C LEU A 37 12.95 -17.33 -8.02
N LYS A 38 13.66 -18.45 -7.94
CA LYS A 38 13.92 -19.35 -9.08
C LYS A 38 12.67 -20.06 -9.64
N LYS A 39 11.58 -20.17 -8.85
CA LYS A 39 10.39 -20.93 -9.21
C LYS A 39 9.25 -20.08 -9.77
N ALA A 40 9.39 -18.74 -9.77
CA ALA A 40 8.37 -17.86 -10.33
C ALA A 40 8.28 -18.07 -11.85
N LYS A 41 7.07 -18.20 -12.35
CA LYS A 41 6.78 -18.28 -13.79
C LYS A 41 6.54 -16.88 -14.32
N LEU A 42 7.61 -16.26 -14.78
CA LEU A 42 7.58 -14.92 -15.38
C LEU A 42 7.65 -15.01 -16.88
N SER A 43 6.98 -14.12 -17.57
CA SER A 43 7.12 -13.93 -19.01
C SER A 43 8.43 -13.19 -19.35
N SER A 44 8.90 -12.30 -18.48
CA SER A 44 10.15 -11.54 -18.67
C SER A 44 10.73 -11.08 -17.34
N GLY A 45 12.04 -10.80 -17.34
CA GLY A 45 12.74 -10.23 -16.20
C GLY A 45 13.08 -11.23 -15.09
N THR A 46 13.31 -10.72 -13.90
CA THR A 46 13.64 -11.54 -12.72
C THR A 46 12.92 -11.02 -11.48
N LEU A 47 12.50 -11.94 -10.62
CA LEU A 47 11.88 -11.62 -9.33
C LEU A 47 12.85 -11.93 -8.19
N ASN A 48 13.07 -10.96 -7.33
CA ASN A 48 13.91 -11.09 -6.14
C ASN A 48 13.02 -10.88 -4.90
N ARG A 49 13.16 -11.73 -3.88
CA ARG A 49 12.31 -11.73 -2.71
C ARG A 49 13.08 -11.63 -1.41
N ILE A 50 12.54 -10.87 -0.47
CA ILE A 50 12.70 -11.08 0.96
C ILE A 50 11.43 -11.76 1.46
N GLU A 51 11.55 -12.99 1.99
CA GLU A 51 10.39 -13.80 2.43
C GLU A 51 9.66 -13.20 3.64
N SER A 52 10.36 -12.48 4.48
CA SER A 52 9.80 -11.88 5.68
C SER A 52 10.59 -10.62 6.04
N LEU A 53 10.24 -9.50 5.43
CA LEU A 53 10.85 -8.21 5.75
C LEU A 53 10.36 -7.77 7.14
N PRO A 54 11.24 -7.67 8.13
CA PRO A 54 10.87 -7.20 9.46
C PRO A 54 10.49 -5.71 9.42
N SER A 55 9.61 -5.32 10.33
CA SER A 55 9.18 -3.93 10.45
C SER A 55 8.86 -3.61 11.92
N ARG A 56 9.10 -2.36 12.29
CA ARG A 56 8.67 -1.79 13.58
C ARG A 56 7.20 -1.38 13.55
N TYR A 57 6.62 -1.23 12.37
CA TYR A 57 5.30 -0.64 12.15
C TYR A 57 4.22 -1.68 11.89
N ILE A 58 4.55 -2.73 11.12
CA ILE A 58 3.58 -3.72 10.66
C ILE A 58 4.09 -5.15 10.83
N LYS A 59 3.21 -6.13 10.72
CA LYS A 59 3.62 -7.54 10.70
C LYS A 59 4.56 -7.80 9.53
N PRO A 60 5.67 -8.54 9.75
CA PRO A 60 6.59 -8.94 8.69
C PRO A 60 5.86 -9.64 7.54
N ARG A 61 6.28 -9.34 6.32
CA ARG A 61 5.65 -9.87 5.10
C ARG A 61 6.66 -10.04 3.97
N PRO A 62 6.33 -10.86 2.96
CA PRO A 62 7.15 -10.94 1.76
C PRO A 62 7.11 -9.62 0.99
N VAL A 63 8.25 -9.28 0.41
CA VAL A 63 8.37 -8.19 -0.57
C VAL A 63 9.15 -8.72 -1.77
N ASP A 64 8.56 -8.59 -2.95
CA ASP A 64 9.20 -8.92 -4.21
C ASP A 64 9.68 -7.66 -4.93
N VAL A 65 10.81 -7.79 -5.63
CA VAL A 65 11.28 -6.76 -6.55
C VAL A 65 11.46 -7.40 -7.92
N TRP A 66 10.62 -6.98 -8.85
CA TRP A 66 10.78 -7.35 -10.24
C TRP A 66 11.75 -6.41 -10.95
N LEU A 67 12.71 -7.00 -11.66
CA LEU A 67 13.69 -6.30 -12.45
C LEU A 67 13.54 -6.67 -13.92
N PRO A 68 13.58 -5.69 -14.86
CA PRO A 68 13.49 -5.98 -16.28
C PRO A 68 14.68 -6.85 -16.75
N GLU A 69 14.51 -7.54 -17.87
CA GLU A 69 15.51 -8.49 -18.40
C GLU A 69 16.88 -7.83 -18.62
N ASN A 70 16.88 -6.57 -19.06
CA ASN A 70 18.08 -5.78 -19.32
C ASN A 70 18.52 -4.91 -18.12
N TYR A 71 18.11 -5.27 -16.89
CA TYR A 71 18.52 -4.55 -15.70
C TYR A 71 20.05 -4.61 -15.51
N THR A 72 20.64 -3.44 -15.27
CA THR A 72 22.08 -3.31 -14.91
C THR A 72 22.24 -2.35 -13.73
N LYS A 73 23.35 -2.45 -13.02
CA LYS A 73 23.65 -1.51 -11.91
C LYS A 73 24.14 -0.14 -12.42
N ASP A 74 24.57 -0.06 -13.68
CA ASP A 74 25.08 1.17 -14.29
C ASP A 74 23.96 2.12 -14.75
N LYS A 75 22.74 1.61 -14.90
CA LYS A 75 21.55 2.35 -15.27
C LYS A 75 20.67 2.61 -14.05
N LYS A 76 19.98 3.74 -14.02
CA LYS A 76 19.03 4.08 -12.97
C LYS A 76 17.58 3.86 -13.41
N TYR A 77 16.74 3.39 -12.50
CA TYR A 77 15.35 3.00 -12.76
C TYR A 77 14.37 3.77 -11.88
N ALA A 78 13.26 4.17 -12.45
CA ALA A 78 12.11 4.62 -11.65
C ALA A 78 11.56 3.46 -10.82
N VAL A 79 10.81 3.75 -9.76
CA VAL A 79 10.28 2.73 -8.86
C VAL A 79 8.76 2.83 -8.78
N LEU A 80 8.09 1.73 -9.10
CA LEU A 80 6.66 1.56 -8.91
C LEU A 80 6.41 0.62 -7.73
N TYR A 81 5.81 1.16 -6.66
CA TYR A 81 5.34 0.36 -5.52
C TYR A 81 3.93 -0.15 -5.81
N MET A 82 3.71 -1.46 -5.69
CA MET A 82 2.41 -2.06 -5.92
C MET A 82 1.94 -2.85 -4.70
N HIS A 83 0.68 -2.63 -4.32
CA HIS A 83 0.01 -3.40 -3.27
C HIS A 83 -0.42 -4.78 -3.77
N ASP A 84 -0.73 -5.68 -2.83
CA ASP A 84 -1.19 -7.05 -3.12
C ASP A 84 -0.19 -7.86 -3.98
N GLY A 85 1.10 -7.73 -3.65
CA GLY A 85 2.25 -8.20 -4.43
C GLY A 85 2.20 -9.65 -4.88
N GLN A 86 1.52 -10.53 -4.12
CA GLN A 86 1.34 -11.94 -4.47
C GLN A 86 0.48 -12.18 -5.71
N MET A 87 -0.26 -11.16 -6.19
CA MET A 87 -1.20 -11.28 -7.31
C MET A 87 -0.63 -10.77 -8.65
N LEU A 88 0.61 -10.29 -8.69
CA LEU A 88 1.08 -9.44 -9.79
C LEU A 88 1.70 -10.21 -10.97
N PHE A 89 2.37 -11.36 -10.74
CA PHE A 89 3.32 -11.92 -11.69
C PHE A 89 3.12 -13.38 -12.07
N ASP A 90 2.46 -14.23 -11.27
CA ASP A 90 2.42 -15.68 -11.47
C ASP A 90 1.09 -16.24 -10.97
N SER A 91 0.15 -16.46 -11.90
CA SER A 91 -1.18 -17.01 -11.61
C SER A 91 -1.14 -18.41 -11.02
N THR A 92 -0.05 -19.16 -11.19
CA THR A 92 0.05 -20.51 -10.63
C THR A 92 0.18 -20.50 -9.10
N THR A 93 0.59 -19.37 -8.52
CA THR A 93 0.76 -19.19 -7.08
C THR A 93 -0.39 -18.43 -6.41
N THR A 94 -1.22 -17.73 -7.19
CA THR A 94 -2.36 -16.96 -6.67
C THR A 94 -3.52 -17.85 -6.23
N TRP A 95 -4.33 -17.38 -5.29
CA TRP A 95 -5.46 -18.13 -4.72
C TRP A 95 -6.58 -18.39 -5.74
N ASN A 96 -6.80 -17.44 -6.68
CA ASN A 96 -7.86 -17.50 -7.69
C ASN A 96 -7.35 -17.86 -9.09
N LYS A 97 -6.05 -18.18 -9.24
CA LYS A 97 -5.40 -18.49 -10.51
C LYS A 97 -5.46 -17.38 -11.55
N GLN A 98 -5.54 -16.14 -11.09
CA GLN A 98 -5.45 -14.93 -11.91
C GLN A 98 -4.23 -14.09 -11.50
N GLU A 99 -3.74 -13.28 -12.41
CA GLU A 99 -2.62 -12.38 -12.19
C GLU A 99 -2.78 -11.08 -12.96
N TRP A 100 -2.05 -10.05 -12.58
CA TRP A 100 -2.06 -8.76 -13.25
C TRP A 100 -1.18 -8.70 -14.50
N LYS A 101 -0.30 -9.68 -14.70
CA LYS A 101 0.68 -9.72 -15.80
C LYS A 101 1.56 -8.48 -15.85
N VAL A 102 2.07 -8.08 -14.70
CA VAL A 102 2.85 -6.84 -14.57
C VAL A 102 4.17 -6.92 -15.33
N ASP A 103 4.82 -8.07 -15.33
CA ASP A 103 6.08 -8.30 -16.04
C ASP A 103 5.92 -8.26 -17.57
N GLU A 104 4.80 -8.77 -18.11
CA GLU A 104 4.49 -8.65 -19.54
C GLU A 104 4.29 -7.19 -19.96
N TRP A 105 3.41 -6.47 -19.22
CA TRP A 105 3.12 -5.08 -19.55
C TRP A 105 4.32 -4.16 -19.36
N ALA A 106 5.03 -4.30 -18.24
CA ALA A 106 6.22 -3.51 -17.97
C ALA A 106 7.29 -3.71 -19.05
N SER A 107 7.60 -4.96 -19.38
CA SER A 107 8.59 -5.29 -20.42
C SER A 107 8.18 -4.77 -21.79
N LYS A 108 6.92 -4.95 -22.18
CA LYS A 108 6.39 -4.47 -23.47
C LYS A 108 6.46 -2.96 -23.57
N LEU A 109 5.96 -2.23 -22.57
CA LEU A 109 5.91 -0.77 -22.60
C LEU A 109 7.29 -0.12 -22.61
N MET A 110 8.26 -0.69 -21.87
CA MET A 110 9.66 -0.25 -21.92
C MET A 110 10.31 -0.54 -23.28
N ALA A 111 10.08 -1.73 -23.85
CA ALA A 111 10.61 -2.10 -25.16
C ALA A 111 10.05 -1.25 -26.28
N GLU A 112 8.76 -0.85 -26.19
CA GLU A 112 8.11 0.09 -27.13
C GLU A 112 8.51 1.56 -26.89
N GLY A 113 9.30 1.86 -25.87
CA GLY A 113 9.69 3.24 -25.50
C GLY A 113 8.53 4.10 -24.98
N LYS A 114 7.41 3.49 -24.61
CA LYS A 114 6.23 4.19 -24.07
C LYS A 114 6.42 4.65 -22.63
N THR A 115 7.22 3.92 -21.85
CA THR A 115 7.54 4.28 -20.46
C THR A 115 9.05 4.48 -20.30
N LYS A 116 9.43 5.20 -19.26
CA LYS A 116 10.79 5.18 -18.75
C LYS A 116 11.11 3.77 -18.23
N ASP A 117 12.40 3.50 -18.01
CA ASP A 117 12.81 2.23 -17.40
C ASP A 117 12.48 2.24 -15.91
N PHE A 118 11.84 1.19 -15.42
CA PHE A 118 11.41 1.09 -14.03
C PHE A 118 11.54 -0.34 -13.46
N ILE A 119 11.57 -0.42 -12.16
CA ILE A 119 11.43 -1.65 -11.39
C ILE A 119 10.11 -1.63 -10.62
N VAL A 120 9.60 -2.81 -10.26
CA VAL A 120 8.36 -2.94 -9.49
C VAL A 120 8.66 -3.52 -8.12
N VAL A 121 8.23 -2.83 -7.07
CA VAL A 121 8.29 -3.29 -5.68
C VAL A 121 6.91 -3.77 -5.27
N ALA A 122 6.74 -5.07 -5.15
CA ALA A 122 5.49 -5.75 -4.91
C ALA A 122 5.36 -6.12 -3.43
N ILE A 123 4.48 -5.43 -2.71
CA ILE A 123 4.27 -5.60 -1.28
C ILE A 123 3.14 -6.60 -1.08
N HIS A 124 3.45 -7.78 -0.53
CA HIS A 124 2.42 -8.78 -0.23
C HIS A 124 1.48 -8.30 0.88
N ASN A 125 0.21 -8.63 0.78
CA ASN A 125 -0.71 -8.48 1.89
C ASN A 125 -0.70 -9.70 2.81
N ILE A 126 -1.27 -9.53 4.00
CA ILE A 126 -1.64 -10.62 4.91
C ILE A 126 -3.17 -10.61 4.95
N SER A 127 -3.80 -11.64 4.40
CA SER A 127 -5.23 -11.70 4.10
C SER A 127 -6.13 -11.30 5.28
N GLU A 128 -5.81 -11.78 6.50
CA GLU A 128 -6.58 -11.57 7.71
C GLU A 128 -6.60 -10.11 8.18
N ILE A 129 -5.59 -9.34 7.79
CA ILE A 129 -5.43 -7.93 8.21
C ILE A 129 -5.34 -6.98 7.02
N ARG A 130 -5.56 -7.47 5.79
CA ARG A 130 -5.45 -6.67 4.57
C ARG A 130 -6.32 -5.41 4.63
N TRP A 131 -7.54 -5.53 5.10
CA TRP A 131 -8.44 -4.40 5.24
C TRP A 131 -7.91 -3.36 6.22
N ASN A 132 -7.39 -3.79 7.38
CA ASN A 132 -6.84 -2.89 8.40
C ASN A 132 -5.59 -2.14 7.90
N ASP A 133 -4.70 -2.85 7.18
CA ASP A 133 -3.46 -2.28 6.65
C ASP A 133 -3.70 -1.34 5.46
N LEU A 134 -4.70 -1.64 4.60
CA LEU A 134 -4.94 -0.88 3.38
C LEU A 134 -6.10 0.13 3.48
N PHE A 135 -6.70 0.31 4.66
CA PHE A 135 -7.74 1.32 4.85
C PHE A 135 -7.09 2.70 5.14
N PRO A 136 -7.52 3.78 4.48
CA PRO A 136 -7.05 5.15 4.71
C PRO A 136 -7.43 5.63 6.11
N GLN A 137 -6.58 5.44 7.09
CA GLN A 137 -6.92 5.53 8.52
C GLN A 137 -7.48 6.90 8.93
N LYS A 138 -6.89 7.99 8.47
CA LYS A 138 -7.31 9.35 8.84
C LYS A 138 -8.66 9.76 8.25
N THR A 139 -9.20 9.02 7.28
CA THR A 139 -10.53 9.30 6.73
C THR A 139 -11.63 9.14 7.77
N ILE A 140 -11.40 8.32 8.80
CA ILE A 140 -12.31 8.14 9.93
C ILE A 140 -12.51 9.45 10.72
N ASP A 141 -11.53 10.34 10.76
CA ASP A 141 -11.60 11.60 11.51
C ASP A 141 -12.56 12.63 10.88
N TYR A 142 -12.97 12.37 9.63
CA TYR A 142 -13.96 13.17 8.90
C TYR A 142 -15.39 12.69 9.06
N LEU A 143 -15.60 11.61 9.82
CA LEU A 143 -16.95 11.08 10.10
C LEU A 143 -17.55 11.71 11.34
N GLU A 144 -18.88 11.69 11.41
CA GLU A 144 -19.62 12.16 12.59
C GLU A 144 -19.29 11.29 13.82
N LYS A 145 -19.12 11.95 14.97
CA LYS A 145 -18.91 11.23 16.24
C LYS A 145 -20.08 10.33 16.58
N GLY A 146 -19.77 9.09 16.98
CA GLY A 146 -20.77 8.10 17.37
C GLY A 146 -21.45 7.39 16.20
N ALA A 147 -21.06 7.66 14.94
CA ALA A 147 -21.54 6.88 13.82
C ALA A 147 -21.14 5.39 13.97
N SER A 148 -21.96 4.50 13.44
CA SER A 148 -21.68 3.06 13.41
C SER A 148 -21.64 2.56 11.98
N ILE A 149 -20.86 1.52 11.73
CA ILE A 149 -20.69 0.91 10.42
C ILE A 149 -21.40 -0.44 10.43
N LYS A 150 -22.63 -0.49 9.90
CA LYS A 150 -23.43 -1.72 9.87
C LYS A 150 -22.71 -2.89 9.17
N SER A 151 -22.01 -2.60 8.09
CA SER A 151 -21.26 -3.59 7.32
C SER A 151 -20.05 -4.17 8.06
N LEU A 152 -19.67 -3.60 9.20
CA LEU A 152 -18.66 -4.10 10.13
C LEU A 152 -19.30 -4.52 11.46
N SER A 153 -20.38 -5.30 11.42
CA SER A 153 -21.06 -5.84 12.60
C SER A 153 -21.59 -4.77 13.56
N ASN A 154 -22.00 -3.60 13.06
CA ASN A 154 -22.41 -2.44 13.84
C ASN A 154 -21.34 -1.91 14.81
N GLU A 155 -20.06 -2.14 14.50
CA GLU A 155 -18.98 -1.60 15.32
C GLU A 155 -19.02 -0.06 15.34
N LYS A 156 -18.73 0.50 16.50
CA LYS A 156 -18.56 1.95 16.63
C LYS A 156 -17.30 2.39 15.89
N ILE A 157 -17.31 3.60 15.36
CA ILE A 157 -16.18 4.15 14.61
C ILE A 157 -14.89 4.15 15.44
N GLU A 158 -14.97 4.41 16.73
CA GLU A 158 -13.82 4.40 17.65
C GLU A 158 -13.18 3.01 17.74
N ASP A 159 -14.00 1.95 17.78
CA ASP A 159 -13.53 0.56 17.81
C ASP A 159 -12.89 0.16 16.49
N VAL A 160 -13.49 0.57 15.37
CA VAL A 160 -12.93 0.40 14.03
C VAL A 160 -11.58 1.10 13.93
N LYS A 161 -11.51 2.38 14.34
CA LYS A 161 -10.28 3.20 14.29
C LYS A 161 -9.13 2.54 15.04
N SER A 162 -9.41 1.92 16.18
CA SER A 162 -8.38 1.25 17.00
C SER A 162 -7.72 0.05 16.30
N LYS A 163 -8.38 -0.53 15.30
CA LYS A 163 -7.90 -1.70 14.53
C LYS A 163 -7.20 -1.31 13.25
N LEU A 164 -7.36 -0.06 12.79
CA LEU A 164 -6.76 0.41 11.55
C LEU A 164 -5.25 0.55 11.71
N ASN A 165 -4.54 0.26 10.64
CA ASN A 165 -3.08 0.27 10.61
C ASN A 165 -2.51 0.96 9.37
N GLY A 166 -3.33 1.69 8.62
CA GLY A 166 -2.95 2.33 7.36
C GLY A 166 -1.81 3.33 7.50
N ASP A 167 -1.77 4.11 8.59
CA ASP A 167 -0.67 5.05 8.86
C ASP A 167 0.66 4.31 9.07
N ASN A 168 0.63 3.21 9.81
CA ASN A 168 1.82 2.40 10.04
C ASN A 168 2.26 1.66 8.76
N TYR A 169 1.31 1.23 7.93
CA TYR A 169 1.61 0.65 6.63
C TYR A 169 2.35 1.64 5.73
N LEU A 170 1.95 2.90 5.69
CA LEU A 170 2.65 3.94 4.95
C LEU A 170 4.02 4.27 5.54
N LYS A 171 4.16 4.32 6.87
CA LYS A 171 5.47 4.47 7.53
C LYS A 171 6.41 3.33 7.15
N PHE A 172 5.93 2.09 7.16
CA PHE A 172 6.71 0.95 6.67
C PHE A 172 7.17 1.16 5.23
N MET A 173 6.28 1.59 4.33
CA MET A 173 6.64 1.82 2.93
C MET A 173 7.72 2.90 2.77
N VAL A 174 7.59 4.01 3.48
CA VAL A 174 8.41 5.20 3.27
C VAL A 174 9.67 5.20 4.13
N GLU A 175 9.56 4.81 5.40
CA GLU A 175 10.67 4.93 6.35
C GLU A 175 11.55 3.67 6.43
N GLU A 176 11.02 2.50 6.03
CA GLU A 176 11.75 1.23 6.09
C GLU A 176 11.97 0.63 4.70
N LEU A 177 10.91 0.35 3.95
CA LEU A 177 11.02 -0.35 2.67
C LEU A 177 11.75 0.48 1.61
N LYS A 178 11.34 1.74 1.39
CA LYS A 178 11.96 2.59 0.36
C LYS A 178 13.46 2.76 0.55
N PRO A 179 14.01 3.06 1.73
CA PRO A 179 15.45 3.10 1.96
C PRO A 179 16.16 1.77 1.64
N ILE A 180 15.55 0.63 1.98
CA ILE A 180 16.10 -0.69 1.66
C ILE A 180 16.14 -0.91 0.15
N ILE A 181 15.10 -0.54 -0.58
CA ILE A 181 15.03 -0.66 -2.04
C ILE A 181 16.10 0.22 -2.70
N ASP A 182 16.20 1.48 -2.28
CA ASP A 182 17.16 2.43 -2.85
C ASP A 182 18.62 2.04 -2.58
N ALA A 183 18.87 1.37 -1.44
CA ALA A 183 20.20 0.83 -1.12
C ALA A 183 20.53 -0.48 -1.87
N SER A 184 19.53 -1.29 -2.18
CA SER A 184 19.72 -2.64 -2.77
C SER A 184 19.71 -2.63 -4.29
N PHE A 185 19.03 -1.68 -4.92
CA PHE A 185 18.84 -1.62 -6.37
C PHE A 185 19.23 -0.26 -6.94
N SER A 186 19.45 -0.22 -8.26
CA SER A 186 19.88 0.99 -8.96
C SER A 186 18.69 1.91 -9.27
N THR A 187 18.19 2.64 -8.27
CA THR A 187 16.99 3.46 -8.36
C THR A 187 17.27 4.93 -8.64
N LEU A 188 16.28 5.60 -9.24
CA LEU A 188 16.10 7.05 -9.20
C LEU A 188 15.27 7.34 -7.95
N SER A 189 15.91 7.64 -6.81
CA SER A 189 15.28 7.70 -5.48
C SER A 189 14.44 8.95 -5.22
N ASN A 190 14.44 9.91 -6.14
CA ASN A 190 13.69 11.17 -5.99
C ASN A 190 12.19 11.01 -6.27
N LYS A 191 11.39 11.97 -5.79
CA LYS A 191 9.94 12.01 -5.95
C LYS A 191 9.48 11.79 -7.40
N LYS A 192 10.07 12.47 -8.39
CA LYS A 192 9.67 12.40 -9.82
C LYS A 192 9.70 10.99 -10.40
N ASN A 193 10.41 10.07 -9.76
CA ASN A 193 10.60 8.70 -10.21
C ASN A 193 10.05 7.65 -9.23
N THR A 194 9.19 8.06 -8.30
CA THR A 194 8.58 7.18 -7.29
C THR A 194 7.06 7.23 -7.43
N PHE A 195 6.46 6.06 -7.66
CA PHE A 195 5.03 5.91 -7.95
C PHE A 195 4.41 4.81 -7.10
N VAL A 196 3.09 4.87 -6.90
CA VAL A 196 2.33 3.84 -6.19
C VAL A 196 1.10 3.42 -6.99
N LEU A 197 0.77 2.13 -6.95
CA LEU A 197 -0.37 1.56 -7.68
C LEU A 197 -1.02 0.44 -6.88
N GLY A 198 -2.33 0.35 -6.95
CA GLY A 198 -3.10 -0.76 -6.38
C GLY A 198 -4.54 -0.78 -6.84
N SER A 199 -5.23 -1.89 -6.57
CA SER A 199 -6.66 -2.02 -6.85
C SER A 199 -7.48 -2.13 -5.59
N SER A 200 -8.77 -1.82 -5.70
CA SER A 200 -9.72 -2.00 -4.61
C SER A 200 -9.29 -1.25 -3.35
N MET A 201 -9.08 -1.95 -2.24
CA MET A 201 -8.46 -1.39 -1.03
C MET A 201 -7.04 -0.86 -1.29
N GLY A 202 -6.27 -1.52 -2.19
CA GLY A 202 -4.96 -1.03 -2.64
C GLY A 202 -5.07 0.29 -3.43
N GLY A 203 -6.18 0.50 -4.16
CA GLY A 203 -6.48 1.78 -4.80
C GLY A 203 -6.73 2.89 -3.77
N LEU A 204 -7.51 2.61 -2.72
CA LEU A 204 -7.68 3.55 -1.61
C LEU A 204 -6.35 3.88 -0.92
N MET A 205 -5.52 2.86 -0.67
CA MET A 205 -4.20 3.05 -0.06
C MET A 205 -3.24 3.83 -0.97
N SER A 206 -3.31 3.65 -2.29
CA SER A 206 -2.52 4.43 -3.25
C SER A 206 -2.88 5.91 -3.23
N MET A 207 -4.18 6.23 -3.19
CA MET A 207 -4.68 7.60 -2.99
C MET A 207 -4.21 8.16 -1.65
N TYR A 208 -4.32 7.36 -0.58
CA TYR A 208 -3.89 7.77 0.75
C TYR A 208 -2.38 8.03 0.82
N ALA A 209 -1.57 7.18 0.18
CA ALA A 209 -0.11 7.31 0.15
C ALA A 209 0.35 8.62 -0.48
N ILE A 210 -0.24 9.03 -1.60
CA ILE A 210 0.14 10.28 -2.27
C ILE A 210 -0.35 11.52 -1.50
N CYS A 211 -1.46 11.41 -0.74
CA CYS A 211 -1.93 12.47 0.13
C CYS A 211 -1.04 12.65 1.37
N GLU A 212 -0.61 11.55 1.99
CA GLU A 212 0.18 11.59 3.23
C GLU A 212 1.67 11.84 2.99
N TYR A 213 2.20 11.42 1.83
CA TYR A 213 3.62 11.55 1.48
C TYR A 213 3.82 12.16 0.09
N PRO A 214 3.32 13.39 -0.14
CA PRO A 214 3.43 14.06 -1.44
C PRO A 214 4.88 14.42 -1.81
N GLU A 215 5.80 14.41 -0.85
CA GLU A 215 7.23 14.60 -1.08
C GLU A 215 7.93 13.32 -1.55
N VAL A 216 7.28 12.16 -1.41
CA VAL A 216 7.82 10.84 -1.80
C VAL A 216 7.27 10.36 -3.13
N PHE A 217 5.95 10.45 -3.32
CA PHE A 217 5.26 9.94 -4.50
C PHE A 217 4.87 11.07 -5.44
N SER A 218 5.22 10.96 -6.73
CA SER A 218 4.78 11.91 -7.76
C SER A 218 3.50 11.49 -8.47
N GLY A 219 3.11 10.24 -8.36
CA GLY A 219 1.89 9.74 -8.99
C GLY A 219 1.32 8.51 -8.32
N ALA A 220 -0.01 8.41 -8.35
CA ALA A 220 -0.76 7.27 -7.84
C ALA A 220 -1.76 6.77 -8.88
N ALA A 221 -1.82 5.44 -9.07
CA ALA A 221 -2.88 4.80 -9.83
C ALA A 221 -3.76 3.95 -8.92
N CYS A 222 -5.05 4.25 -8.93
CA CYS A 222 -6.06 3.75 -8.04
C CYS A 222 -7.11 2.98 -8.87
N ILE A 223 -6.84 1.70 -9.13
CA ILE A 223 -7.65 0.87 -10.04
C ILE A 223 -8.84 0.28 -9.30
N SER A 224 -10.02 0.31 -9.91
CA SER A 224 -11.26 -0.20 -9.29
C SER A 224 -11.36 0.19 -7.81
N THR A 225 -11.13 1.47 -7.51
CA THR A 225 -10.99 1.96 -6.12
C THR A 225 -12.22 1.65 -5.29
N HIS A 226 -12.04 0.99 -4.16
CA HIS A 226 -13.12 0.54 -3.31
C HIS A 226 -13.72 1.69 -2.45
N TRP A 227 -14.32 2.66 -3.12
CA TRP A 227 -14.93 3.83 -2.45
C TRP A 227 -15.91 3.51 -1.32
N PRO A 228 -16.66 2.39 -1.34
CA PRO A 228 -17.45 1.99 -0.19
C PRO A 228 -16.65 1.80 1.10
N GLY A 229 -15.37 1.45 1.02
CA GLY A 229 -14.50 1.19 2.17
C GLY A 229 -14.84 -0.07 2.97
N ALA A 230 -16.08 -0.58 2.82
CA ALA A 230 -16.60 -1.80 3.43
C ALA A 230 -17.62 -2.43 2.49
N SER A 231 -18.50 -3.35 2.97
CA SER A 231 -19.55 -3.96 2.12
C SER A 231 -20.44 -2.87 1.49
N PRO A 232 -20.57 -2.83 0.16
CA PRO A 232 -21.37 -1.81 -0.52
C PRO A 232 -22.88 -2.03 -0.42
N ASN A 233 -23.32 -3.21 0.06
CA ASN A 233 -24.73 -3.59 0.15
C ASN A 233 -25.41 -3.00 1.39
N GLU A 234 -24.64 -2.49 2.35
CA GLU A 234 -25.14 -1.89 3.58
C GLU A 234 -24.82 -0.39 3.60
N PRO A 235 -25.76 0.46 4.05
CA PRO A 235 -25.47 1.86 4.28
C PRO A 235 -24.32 2.02 5.27
N ASN A 236 -23.33 2.83 4.90
CA ASN A 236 -22.21 3.13 5.78
C ASN A 236 -21.66 4.54 5.49
N PRO A 237 -21.07 5.22 6.46
CA PRO A 237 -20.59 6.59 6.33
C PRO A 237 -19.18 6.67 5.72
N LEU A 238 -18.47 5.55 5.52
CA LEU A 238 -17.07 5.55 5.10
C LEU A 238 -16.79 6.32 3.81
N PRO A 239 -17.66 6.21 2.75
CA PRO A 239 -17.44 7.02 1.54
C PRO A 239 -17.37 8.51 1.82
N ASP A 240 -18.19 9.04 2.72
CA ASP A 240 -18.19 10.47 3.03
C ASP A 240 -16.90 10.91 3.72
N GLY A 241 -16.40 10.11 4.64
CA GLY A 241 -15.10 10.35 5.26
C GLY A 241 -13.95 10.28 4.25
N ILE A 242 -13.95 9.26 3.38
CA ILE A 242 -12.92 9.08 2.34
C ILE A 242 -12.90 10.28 1.38
N PHE A 243 -14.06 10.68 0.86
CA PHE A 243 -14.12 11.80 -0.09
C PHE A 243 -13.81 13.15 0.56
N LYS A 244 -14.24 13.37 1.81
CA LYS A 244 -13.91 14.59 2.54
C LYS A 244 -12.42 14.70 2.84
N TYR A 245 -11.80 13.58 3.20
CA TYR A 245 -10.36 13.49 3.34
C TYR A 245 -9.65 13.81 2.01
N MET A 246 -10.06 13.16 0.90
CA MET A 246 -9.51 13.39 -0.43
C MET A 246 -9.62 14.86 -0.84
N GLU A 247 -10.81 15.46 -0.69
CA GLU A 247 -11.05 16.88 -1.00
C GLU A 247 -10.08 17.83 -0.30
N THR A 248 -9.69 17.49 0.94
CA THR A 248 -8.89 18.35 1.80
C THR A 248 -7.37 18.13 1.67
N ASN A 249 -6.95 16.90 1.28
CA ASN A 249 -5.56 16.47 1.40
C ASN A 249 -4.90 16.10 0.06
N LEU A 250 -5.57 16.24 -1.09
CA LEU A 250 -4.91 16.02 -2.37
C LEU A 250 -3.70 16.96 -2.52
N PRO A 251 -2.55 16.45 -3.02
CA PRO A 251 -1.36 17.26 -3.22
C PRO A 251 -1.50 18.26 -4.37
N ASP A 252 -0.52 19.14 -4.53
CA ASP A 252 -0.48 20.14 -5.61
C ASP A 252 -0.51 19.47 -7.00
N ALA A 253 -1.57 19.75 -7.74
CA ALA A 253 -1.81 19.24 -9.09
C ALA A 253 -0.70 19.57 -10.10
N LYS A 254 0.09 20.62 -9.87
CA LYS A 254 1.23 21.00 -10.75
C LYS A 254 2.38 20.01 -10.69
N THR A 255 2.45 19.18 -9.65
CA THR A 255 3.60 18.32 -9.38
C THR A 255 3.23 16.85 -9.15
N HIS A 256 1.94 16.53 -9.24
CA HIS A 256 1.44 15.18 -8.99
C HIS A 256 0.46 14.72 -10.09
N HIS A 257 0.41 13.40 -10.27
CA HIS A 257 -0.45 12.73 -11.24
C HIS A 257 -1.36 11.73 -10.55
N LEU A 258 -2.66 11.75 -10.86
CA LEU A 258 -3.65 10.87 -10.26
C LEU A 258 -4.43 10.11 -11.34
N TYR A 259 -4.43 8.79 -11.22
CA TYR A 259 -5.21 7.92 -12.09
C TYR A 259 -6.24 7.15 -11.27
N PHE A 260 -7.49 7.22 -11.68
CA PHE A 260 -8.59 6.42 -11.17
C PHE A 260 -9.27 5.69 -12.30
N ASP A 261 -9.75 4.48 -12.03
CA ASP A 261 -10.64 3.78 -12.95
C ASP A 261 -11.62 2.87 -12.20
N TYR A 262 -12.57 2.35 -12.94
CA TYR A 262 -13.55 1.39 -12.46
C TYR A 262 -14.24 0.68 -13.61
N GLY A 263 -14.73 -0.54 -13.34
CA GLY A 263 -15.65 -1.27 -14.21
C GLY A 263 -17.11 -1.01 -13.83
N ASN A 264 -18.02 -1.84 -14.33
CA ASN A 264 -19.44 -1.78 -13.98
C ASN A 264 -20.08 -3.17 -13.76
N LYS A 265 -19.27 -4.21 -13.56
CA LYS A 265 -19.75 -5.56 -13.23
C LYS A 265 -19.23 -6.00 -11.86
N THR A 266 -19.88 -7.01 -11.29
CA THR A 266 -19.57 -7.57 -9.97
C THR A 266 -19.47 -6.46 -8.90
N LEU A 267 -18.39 -6.39 -8.12
CA LEU A 267 -18.20 -5.36 -7.10
C LEU A 267 -18.10 -3.95 -7.70
N ASP A 268 -17.52 -3.80 -8.89
CA ASP A 268 -17.40 -2.52 -9.61
C ASP A 268 -18.76 -1.93 -10.01
N ALA A 269 -19.84 -2.73 -10.06
CA ALA A 269 -21.19 -2.22 -10.32
C ALA A 269 -21.65 -1.17 -9.30
N HIS A 270 -21.02 -1.11 -8.13
CA HIS A 270 -21.31 -0.12 -7.09
C HIS A 270 -20.51 1.20 -7.26
N TYR A 271 -19.53 1.28 -8.17
CA TYR A 271 -18.59 2.41 -8.25
C TYR A 271 -19.03 3.57 -9.16
N PRO A 272 -19.83 3.37 -10.24
CA PRO A 272 -20.22 4.47 -11.13
C PRO A 272 -20.87 5.66 -10.41
N LYS A 273 -21.61 5.40 -9.33
CA LYS A 273 -22.27 6.46 -8.53
C LYS A 273 -21.28 7.43 -7.85
N TYR A 274 -20.01 7.06 -7.72
CA TYR A 274 -18.97 7.88 -7.11
C TYR A 274 -18.15 8.68 -8.14
N ALA A 275 -18.26 8.36 -9.43
CA ALA A 275 -17.41 8.93 -10.47
C ALA A 275 -17.48 10.46 -10.52
N SER A 276 -18.68 11.04 -10.54
CA SER A 276 -18.86 12.49 -10.58
C SER A 276 -18.29 13.20 -9.34
N ARG A 277 -18.31 12.53 -8.18
CA ARG A 277 -17.72 13.08 -6.96
C ARG A 277 -16.20 13.12 -7.04
N VAL A 278 -15.57 12.06 -7.58
CA VAL A 278 -14.13 12.03 -7.86
C VAL A 278 -13.75 13.14 -8.82
N ASP A 279 -14.46 13.28 -9.97
CA ASP A 279 -14.19 14.30 -10.98
C ASP A 279 -14.30 15.71 -10.37
N SER A 280 -15.33 15.96 -9.56
CA SER A 280 -15.54 17.26 -8.90
C SER A 280 -14.40 17.60 -7.93
N ILE A 281 -13.95 16.62 -7.13
CA ILE A 281 -12.85 16.81 -6.17
C ILE A 281 -11.54 17.08 -6.91
N LEU A 282 -11.25 16.34 -7.97
CA LEU A 282 -10.07 16.57 -8.81
C LEU A 282 -10.07 17.98 -9.39
N ALA A 283 -11.18 18.41 -9.99
CA ALA A 283 -11.31 19.71 -10.60
C ALA A 283 -11.14 20.87 -9.58
N VAL A 284 -11.76 20.77 -8.40
CA VAL A 284 -11.65 21.78 -7.34
C VAL A 284 -10.21 21.90 -6.83
N ASN A 285 -9.45 20.79 -6.80
CA ASN A 285 -8.05 20.77 -6.43
C ASN A 285 -7.07 21.10 -7.57
N GLY A 286 -7.58 21.57 -8.72
CA GLY A 286 -6.74 22.04 -9.84
C GLY A 286 -6.21 20.94 -10.75
N TYR A 287 -6.72 19.72 -10.63
CA TYR A 287 -6.41 18.63 -11.54
C TYR A 287 -7.26 18.74 -12.83
N ASP A 288 -6.66 18.35 -13.94
CA ASP A 288 -7.29 18.32 -15.25
C ASP A 288 -6.85 17.09 -16.06
N ASN A 289 -7.24 17.07 -17.36
CA ASN A 289 -6.92 15.93 -18.23
C ASN A 289 -5.42 15.72 -18.49
N SER A 290 -4.56 16.68 -18.18
CA SER A 290 -3.10 16.54 -18.34
C SER A 290 -2.44 15.77 -17.19
N ASN A 291 -3.00 15.87 -15.99
CA ASN A 291 -2.43 15.33 -14.76
C ASN A 291 -3.36 14.40 -13.96
N SER A 292 -4.61 14.20 -14.43
CA SER A 292 -5.51 13.23 -13.82
C SER A 292 -6.38 12.48 -14.83
N LYS A 293 -6.83 11.30 -14.45
CA LYS A 293 -7.80 10.47 -15.18
C LYS A 293 -8.79 9.84 -14.19
N ASN A 294 -10.04 9.70 -14.62
CA ASN A 294 -11.05 8.90 -13.93
C ASN A 294 -11.89 8.18 -15.01
N LEU A 295 -11.55 6.93 -15.30
CA LEU A 295 -12.02 6.22 -16.50
C LEU A 295 -12.97 5.08 -16.14
N MET A 296 -14.10 4.98 -16.84
CA MET A 296 -14.98 3.83 -16.79
C MET A 296 -14.63 2.83 -17.91
N PHE A 297 -14.53 1.56 -17.54
CA PHE A 297 -14.36 0.43 -18.45
C PHE A 297 -15.63 -0.42 -18.46
N GLU A 298 -16.49 -0.16 -19.43
CA GLU A 298 -17.80 -0.80 -19.53
C GLU A 298 -17.65 -2.32 -19.73
N GLY A 299 -18.46 -3.09 -19.02
CA GLY A 299 -18.50 -4.55 -19.12
C GLY A 299 -17.41 -5.25 -18.31
N THR A 300 -16.47 -4.52 -17.70
CA THR A 300 -15.39 -5.12 -16.89
C THR A 300 -15.81 -5.31 -15.43
N ASP A 301 -15.26 -6.35 -14.81
CA ASP A 301 -15.54 -6.77 -13.44
C ASP A 301 -14.38 -6.44 -12.48
N HIS A 302 -14.58 -6.75 -11.19
CA HIS A 302 -13.60 -6.58 -10.14
C HIS A 302 -12.66 -7.79 -10.05
N SER A 303 -11.73 -7.92 -11.00
CA SER A 303 -10.81 -9.05 -11.05
C SER A 303 -9.46 -8.68 -11.66
N GLU A 304 -8.43 -9.50 -11.34
CA GLU A 304 -7.08 -9.36 -11.90
C GLU A 304 -7.09 -9.48 -13.42
N ASN A 305 -7.95 -10.32 -13.98
CA ASN A 305 -8.10 -10.46 -15.44
C ASN A 305 -8.61 -9.16 -16.08
N SER A 306 -9.59 -8.49 -15.46
CA SER A 306 -10.09 -7.21 -15.94
C SER A 306 -9.06 -6.09 -15.77
N TRP A 307 -8.31 -6.07 -14.67
CA TRP A 307 -7.26 -5.08 -14.44
C TRP A 307 -6.08 -5.27 -15.39
N ASN A 308 -5.66 -6.51 -15.63
CA ASN A 308 -4.64 -6.84 -16.61
C ASN A 308 -4.96 -6.28 -18.02
N GLN A 309 -6.22 -6.39 -18.48
CA GLN A 309 -6.61 -5.95 -19.81
C GLN A 309 -6.43 -4.44 -20.08
N ARG A 310 -6.25 -3.64 -19.03
CA ARG A 310 -6.12 -2.19 -19.11
C ARG A 310 -4.91 -1.62 -18.34
N LEU A 311 -4.00 -2.48 -17.86
CA LEU A 311 -2.87 -2.08 -17.04
C LEU A 311 -1.86 -1.19 -17.79
N ASP A 312 -1.80 -1.29 -19.11
CA ASP A 312 -0.99 -0.42 -19.97
C ASP A 312 -1.36 1.06 -19.82
N ILE A 313 -2.62 1.37 -19.56
CA ILE A 313 -3.11 2.75 -19.46
C ILE A 313 -2.53 3.45 -18.21
N PRO A 314 -2.73 2.96 -16.97
CA PRO A 314 -2.14 3.57 -15.78
C PRO A 314 -0.61 3.52 -15.77
N LEU A 315 0.02 2.45 -16.29
CA LEU A 315 1.48 2.40 -16.40
C LEU A 315 2.03 3.48 -17.34
N THR A 316 1.41 3.67 -18.50
CA THR A 316 1.80 4.73 -19.46
C THR A 316 1.49 6.12 -18.88
N PHE A 317 0.39 6.27 -18.16
CA PHE A 317 0.03 7.55 -17.54
C PHE A 317 1.05 7.97 -16.47
N LEU A 318 1.46 7.06 -15.59
CA LEU A 318 2.42 7.37 -14.50
C LEU A 318 3.87 7.45 -14.99
N LEU A 319 4.28 6.52 -15.83
CA LEU A 319 5.68 6.26 -16.17
C LEU A 319 6.04 6.71 -17.59
N GLY A 320 5.11 7.32 -18.31
CA GLY A 320 5.33 7.79 -19.69
C GLY A 320 6.49 8.78 -19.80
N ARG A 321 7.27 8.69 -20.90
CA ARG A 321 8.44 9.55 -21.13
C ARG A 321 8.08 11.02 -21.34
N ASN A 322 6.84 11.32 -21.68
CA ASN A 322 6.36 12.69 -21.87
C ASN A 322 6.11 13.44 -20.54
N ASN A 323 6.32 12.77 -19.40
CA ASN A 323 6.18 13.33 -18.05
C ASN A 323 7.54 13.80 -17.49
N GLU A 324 8.57 13.95 -18.33
CA GLU A 324 9.91 14.43 -17.96
C GLU A 324 10.00 15.96 -17.90
#